data_9c1f4c99eb5b15a05b32e3accc9c8f5c
#
_entry.id   9c1f4c99eb5b15a05b32e3accc9c8f5c
#
_cell.length_a   1.000
_cell.length_b   1.000
_cell.length_c   1.000
_cell.angle_alpha   90.00
_cell.angle_beta   90.00
_cell.angle_gamma   90.00
#
_symmetry.space_group_name_H-M   'P 1'
#
loop_
_entity.id
_entity.type
_entity.pdbx_description
1 polymer ?
#
loop_
_entity_poly.entity_id
_entity_poly.type
_entity_poly.pdbx_seq_one_letter_code
_entity_poly.pdbx_strand_id
1 'polypeptide(L)'
;MARDMARLSIPASLLAAGLALFAPFAGAQAQVKIAVVNVPRLLEEAPQAKTAMQAMQDEFAPRQRDMAAQQKDLKAKEEKLQRDGAVMAENERRTAEKDLRDGQRDLARKQNEYVEDLNVRRNEELGKLQRSLLQEVQTFARNGGYDLVVGDGVLFVNESLDITPQVLSALQARYKSGGAVKPASPPAKPAAPPAKQ
;
A
#
# COMPACT_ATOMS: atom_id res chain seq x y z
N MET A 1 -107.57 21.35 -15.00
CA MET A 1 -107.12 20.91 -13.71
C MET A 1 -105.68 20.31 -13.95
N ALA A 2 -104.68 21.11 -13.82
CA ALA A 2 -103.31 20.75 -14.04
C ALA A 2 -102.60 20.69 -12.66
N ARG A 3 -101.91 19.63 -12.38
CA ARG A 3 -101.12 19.49 -11.16
C ARG A 3 -99.65 19.54 -11.58
N ASP A 4 -99.00 20.63 -11.18
CA ASP A 4 -97.58 20.85 -11.26
C ASP A 4 -96.80 19.81 -10.42
N MET A 5 -95.94 19.09 -11.07
CA MET A 5 -94.87 18.30 -10.39
C MET A 5 -93.62 19.07 -10.53
N ALA A 6 -93.23 19.78 -9.46
CA ALA A 6 -91.91 20.38 -9.32
C ALA A 6 -90.85 19.31 -9.28
N ARG A 7 -89.98 19.29 -10.30
CA ARG A 7 -88.72 18.47 -10.33
C ARG A 7 -87.64 19.12 -9.52
N LEU A 8 -87.35 18.52 -8.39
CA LEU A 8 -86.22 18.88 -7.55
C LEU A 8 -84.91 18.35 -8.19
N SER A 9 -84.14 19.20 -8.86
CA SER A 9 -82.84 18.89 -9.41
C SER A 9 -81.82 19.07 -8.33
N ILE A 10 -81.30 17.96 -7.82
CA ILE A 10 -80.12 17.92 -6.92
C ILE A 10 -78.83 18.10 -7.77
N PRO A 11 -77.96 19.07 -7.51
CA PRO A 11 -76.75 19.21 -8.26
C PRO A 11 -75.77 18.12 -7.86
N ALA A 12 -75.30 17.32 -8.82
CA ALA A 12 -74.38 16.21 -8.72
C ALA A 12 -72.89 16.65 -8.50
N SER A 13 -72.67 17.79 -7.83
CA SER A 13 -71.33 18.42 -7.73
C SER A 13 -70.63 18.25 -6.37
N LEU A 14 -71.13 17.40 -5.47
CA LEU A 14 -70.55 17.29 -4.11
C LEU A 14 -69.94 15.92 -3.76
N LEU A 15 -69.66 15.05 -4.73
CA LEU A 15 -69.09 13.69 -4.49
C LEU A 15 -67.72 13.47 -5.08
N ALA A 16 -66.93 14.52 -5.46
CA ALA A 16 -65.62 14.41 -6.05
C ALA A 16 -64.44 14.85 -5.12
N ALA A 17 -64.74 15.16 -3.85
CA ALA A 17 -63.73 15.75 -2.96
C ALA A 17 -63.06 14.78 -1.91
N GLY A 18 -63.31 13.46 -2.00
CA GLY A 18 -62.95 12.48 -0.97
C GLY A 18 -61.83 11.50 -1.33
N LEU A 19 -61.22 11.53 -2.54
CA LEU A 19 -60.34 10.44 -3.01
C LEU A 19 -58.89 10.87 -3.25
N ALA A 20 -58.43 11.97 -2.70
CA ALA A 20 -57.10 12.54 -2.99
C ALA A 20 -56.07 12.46 -1.84
N LEU A 21 -56.27 11.64 -0.80
CA LEU A 21 -55.36 11.60 0.39
C LEU A 21 -54.75 10.24 0.68
N PHE A 22 -54.76 9.29 -0.25
CA PHE A 22 -53.91 8.09 -0.19
C PHE A 22 -52.80 8.21 -1.22
N ALA A 23 -51.89 9.19 -1.03
CA ALA A 23 -50.55 9.09 -1.61
C ALA A 23 -49.84 7.94 -0.90
N PRO A 24 -49.42 6.86 -1.59
CA PRO A 24 -48.54 5.87 -0.96
C PRO A 24 -47.29 6.64 -0.57
N PHE A 25 -46.98 6.67 0.71
CA PHE A 25 -45.63 6.97 1.19
C PHE A 25 -44.76 5.86 0.60
N ALA A 26 -44.25 6.04 -0.61
CA ALA A 26 -43.12 5.31 -1.14
C ALA A 26 -41.94 5.68 -0.24
N GLY A 27 -41.80 4.95 0.86
CA GLY A 27 -40.62 5.04 1.71
C GLY A 27 -39.42 4.83 0.80
N ALA A 28 -38.68 5.87 0.53
CA ALA A 28 -37.38 5.77 -0.12
C ALA A 28 -36.55 4.85 0.77
N GLN A 29 -36.56 3.54 0.47
CA GLN A 29 -35.60 2.62 1.08
C GLN A 29 -34.25 3.12 0.67
N ALA A 30 -33.52 3.74 1.61
CA ALA A 30 -32.14 4.13 1.40
C ALA A 30 -31.37 2.84 1.02
N GLN A 31 -31.04 2.70 -0.25
CA GLN A 31 -30.34 1.54 -0.76
C GLN A 31 -28.92 1.60 -0.22
N VAL A 32 -28.60 0.71 0.72
CA VAL A 32 -27.26 0.60 1.32
C VAL A 32 -26.25 0.31 0.21
N LYS A 33 -25.28 1.21 0.03
CA LYS A 33 -24.24 1.10 -0.99
C LYS A 33 -23.04 0.36 -0.44
N ILE A 34 -22.91 -0.91 -0.79
CA ILE A 34 -21.82 -1.80 -0.36
C ILE A 34 -20.83 -1.97 -1.51
N ALA A 35 -19.54 -2.04 -1.17
CA ALA A 35 -18.49 -2.36 -2.12
C ALA A 35 -17.41 -3.26 -1.50
N VAL A 36 -16.61 -3.86 -2.37
CA VAL A 36 -15.45 -4.68 -1.99
C VAL A 36 -14.20 -4.13 -2.64
N VAL A 37 -13.10 -4.19 -1.92
CA VAL A 37 -11.77 -3.81 -2.38
C VAL A 37 -10.79 -4.96 -2.14
N ASN A 38 -10.04 -5.33 -3.16
CA ASN A 38 -8.95 -6.30 -3.05
C ASN A 38 -7.68 -5.59 -2.58
N VAL A 39 -7.44 -5.64 -1.25
CA VAL A 39 -6.28 -4.98 -0.62
C VAL A 39 -4.94 -5.53 -1.12
N PRO A 40 -4.71 -6.84 -1.25
CA PRO A 40 -3.50 -7.39 -1.88
C PRO A 40 -3.22 -6.79 -3.25
N ARG A 41 -4.22 -6.73 -4.12
CA ARG A 41 -4.09 -6.13 -5.45
C ARG A 41 -3.74 -4.65 -5.40
N LEU A 42 -4.32 -3.88 -4.46
CA LEU A 42 -3.93 -2.48 -4.26
C LEU A 42 -2.47 -2.35 -3.85
N LEU A 43 -1.97 -3.24 -2.95
CA LEU A 43 -0.58 -3.25 -2.49
C LEU A 43 0.41 -3.55 -3.62
N GLU A 44 0.01 -4.33 -4.62
CA GLU A 44 0.86 -4.67 -5.77
C GLU A 44 0.82 -3.63 -6.88
N GLU A 45 -0.37 -3.12 -7.22
CA GLU A 45 -0.58 -2.28 -8.41
C GLU A 45 -0.54 -0.78 -8.13
N ALA A 46 -0.67 -0.34 -6.88
CA ALA A 46 -0.66 1.09 -6.54
C ALA A 46 0.67 1.77 -6.93
N PRO A 47 0.63 2.98 -7.50
CA PRO A 47 1.85 3.70 -7.89
C PRO A 47 2.78 3.95 -6.69
N GLN A 48 2.23 4.15 -5.49
CA GLN A 48 2.98 4.29 -4.25
C GLN A 48 3.81 3.03 -3.93
N ALA A 49 3.29 1.84 -4.19
CA ALA A 49 4.01 0.58 -4.00
C ALA A 49 5.25 0.50 -4.91
N LYS A 50 5.08 0.83 -6.17
CA LYS A 50 6.19 0.85 -7.14
C LYS A 50 7.28 1.85 -6.73
N THR A 51 6.89 3.04 -6.29
CA THR A 51 7.83 4.05 -5.81
C THR A 51 8.56 3.61 -4.54
N ALA A 52 7.87 2.97 -3.59
CA ALA A 52 8.49 2.45 -2.39
C ALA A 52 9.50 1.33 -2.71
N MET A 53 9.16 0.43 -3.64
CA MET A 53 10.09 -0.61 -4.10
C MET A 53 11.33 -0.01 -4.78
N GLN A 54 11.16 0.98 -5.65
CA GLN A 54 12.28 1.64 -6.32
C GLN A 54 13.18 2.35 -5.31
N ALA A 55 12.61 3.12 -4.38
CA ALA A 55 13.36 3.80 -3.34
C ALA A 55 14.17 2.81 -2.46
N MET A 56 13.60 1.67 -2.15
CA MET A 56 14.28 0.61 -1.40
C MET A 56 15.42 -0.02 -2.22
N GLN A 57 15.23 -0.27 -3.52
CA GLN A 57 16.30 -0.74 -4.40
C GLN A 57 17.46 0.26 -4.46
N ASP A 58 17.15 1.55 -4.63
CA ASP A 58 18.16 2.60 -4.70
C ASP A 58 18.92 2.76 -3.37
N GLU A 59 18.22 2.61 -2.23
CA GLU A 59 18.82 2.66 -0.89
C GLU A 59 19.81 1.50 -0.65
N PHE A 60 19.47 0.29 -1.10
CA PHE A 60 20.23 -0.92 -0.83
C PHE A 60 21.25 -1.28 -1.93
N ALA A 61 21.12 -0.72 -3.13
CA ALA A 61 22.02 -0.99 -4.27
C ALA A 61 23.52 -0.67 -3.98
N PRO A 62 23.88 0.40 -3.27
CA PRO A 62 25.29 0.66 -2.92
C PRO A 62 25.87 -0.47 -2.07
N ARG A 63 25.17 -0.89 -1.02
CA ARG A 63 25.64 -1.97 -0.11
C ARG A 63 25.81 -3.29 -0.86
N GLN A 64 24.91 -3.60 -1.78
CA GLN A 64 25.01 -4.81 -2.62
C GLN A 64 26.25 -4.76 -3.51
N ARG A 65 26.54 -3.59 -4.12
CA ARG A 65 27.76 -3.40 -4.93
C ARG A 65 29.03 -3.52 -4.10
N ASP A 66 29.05 -2.95 -2.90
CA ASP A 66 30.21 -3.02 -2.00
C ASP A 66 30.50 -4.45 -1.56
N MET A 67 29.47 -5.23 -1.23
CA MET A 67 29.64 -6.65 -0.89
C MET A 67 30.12 -7.47 -2.09
N ALA A 68 29.62 -7.20 -3.30
CA ALA A 68 30.08 -7.87 -4.51
C ALA A 68 31.55 -7.53 -4.83
N ALA A 69 31.95 -6.27 -4.65
CA ALA A 69 33.34 -5.87 -4.82
C ALA A 69 34.27 -6.52 -3.77
N GLN A 70 33.87 -6.58 -2.51
CA GLN A 70 34.60 -7.25 -1.44
C GLN A 70 34.71 -8.76 -1.69
N GLN A 71 33.65 -9.41 -2.17
CA GLN A 71 33.69 -10.83 -2.53
C GLN A 71 34.69 -11.10 -3.65
N LYS A 72 34.72 -10.23 -4.68
CA LYS A 72 35.66 -10.33 -5.79
C LYS A 72 37.13 -10.14 -5.30
N ASP A 73 37.38 -9.17 -4.41
CA ASP A 73 38.71 -8.93 -3.81
C ASP A 73 39.17 -10.13 -2.99
N LEU A 74 38.30 -10.68 -2.14
CA LEU A 74 38.61 -11.86 -1.34
C LEU A 74 38.94 -13.07 -2.22
N LYS A 75 38.18 -13.27 -3.31
CA LYS A 75 38.49 -14.33 -4.27
C LYS A 75 39.88 -14.14 -4.92
N ALA A 76 40.20 -12.92 -5.33
CA ALA A 76 41.52 -12.62 -5.90
C ALA A 76 42.66 -12.84 -4.89
N LYS A 77 42.47 -12.50 -3.60
CA LYS A 77 43.41 -12.76 -2.52
C LYS A 77 43.59 -14.26 -2.28
N GLU A 78 42.50 -15.02 -2.29
CA GLU A 78 42.54 -16.48 -2.16
C GLU A 78 43.31 -17.13 -3.32
N GLU A 79 43.00 -16.76 -4.57
CA GLU A 79 43.67 -17.24 -5.75
C GLU A 79 45.20 -16.90 -5.73
N LYS A 80 45.56 -15.69 -5.27
CA LYS A 80 46.97 -15.28 -5.09
C LYS A 80 47.65 -16.14 -4.04
N LEU A 81 47.03 -16.35 -2.90
CA LEU A 81 47.59 -17.16 -1.82
C LEU A 81 47.76 -18.63 -2.27
N GLN A 82 46.84 -19.17 -3.07
CA GLN A 82 46.98 -20.52 -3.64
C GLN A 82 48.14 -20.64 -4.63
N ARG A 83 48.35 -19.64 -5.50
CA ARG A 83 49.45 -19.66 -6.49
C ARG A 83 50.83 -19.45 -5.85
N ASP A 84 50.92 -18.44 -5.01
CA ASP A 84 52.19 -17.87 -4.58
C ASP A 84 52.60 -18.31 -3.14
N GLY A 85 51.65 -18.89 -2.39
CA GLY A 85 51.77 -19.20 -0.98
C GLY A 85 52.99 -20.11 -0.63
N ALA A 86 53.33 -21.01 -1.55
CA ALA A 86 54.52 -21.90 -1.36
C ALA A 86 55.89 -21.19 -1.47
N VAL A 87 55.90 -20.04 -2.17
CA VAL A 87 57.14 -19.26 -2.40
C VAL A 87 57.18 -17.95 -1.59
N MET A 88 56.11 -17.63 -0.89
CA MET A 88 56.03 -16.46 0.00
C MET A 88 56.88 -16.65 1.25
N ALA A 89 57.38 -15.54 1.81
CA ALA A 89 57.97 -15.56 3.14
C ALA A 89 56.92 -15.94 4.19
N GLU A 90 57.26 -16.68 5.22
CA GLU A 90 56.34 -17.24 6.21
C GLU A 90 55.48 -16.17 6.90
N ASN A 91 56.07 -15.01 7.23
CA ASN A 91 55.36 -13.88 7.83
C ASN A 91 54.33 -13.26 6.86
N GLU A 92 54.66 -13.13 5.57
CA GLU A 92 53.75 -12.63 4.53
C GLU A 92 52.59 -13.59 4.30
N ARG A 93 52.87 -14.88 4.21
CA ARG A 93 51.82 -15.92 4.07
C ARG A 93 50.85 -15.89 5.24
N ARG A 94 51.36 -15.86 6.50
CA ARG A 94 50.52 -15.78 7.69
C ARG A 94 49.64 -14.52 7.72
N THR A 95 50.19 -13.38 7.30
CA THR A 95 49.44 -12.12 7.20
C THR A 95 48.35 -12.23 6.15
N ALA A 96 48.68 -12.72 4.96
CA ALA A 96 47.70 -12.91 3.87
C ALA A 96 46.56 -13.89 4.26
N GLU A 97 46.89 -15.00 4.93
CA GLU A 97 45.92 -15.95 5.47
C GLU A 97 45.01 -15.32 6.53
N LYS A 98 45.57 -14.49 7.41
CA LYS A 98 44.81 -13.76 8.41
C LYS A 98 43.86 -12.76 7.76
N ASP A 99 44.37 -11.93 6.84
CA ASP A 99 43.59 -10.92 6.14
C ASP A 99 42.42 -11.53 5.33
N LEU A 100 42.70 -12.70 4.72
CA LEU A 100 41.63 -13.44 4.01
C LEU A 100 40.53 -13.91 4.96
N ARG A 101 40.92 -14.53 6.10
CA ARG A 101 39.94 -14.98 7.12
C ARG A 101 39.15 -13.83 7.73
N ASP A 102 39.82 -12.73 8.04
CA ASP A 102 39.15 -11.56 8.63
C ASP A 102 38.21 -10.90 7.62
N GLY A 103 38.63 -10.80 6.35
CA GLY A 103 37.78 -10.31 5.26
C GLY A 103 36.55 -11.19 4.99
N GLN A 104 36.70 -12.52 5.04
CA GLN A 104 35.59 -13.44 4.92
C GLN A 104 34.57 -13.29 6.06
N ARG A 105 35.04 -13.13 7.30
CA ARG A 105 34.18 -12.87 8.46
C ARG A 105 33.44 -11.53 8.33
N ASP A 106 34.17 -10.48 7.89
CA ASP A 106 33.57 -9.16 7.68
C ASP A 106 32.48 -9.20 6.59
N LEU A 107 32.75 -9.89 5.47
CA LEU A 107 31.77 -10.07 4.41
C LEU A 107 30.52 -10.82 4.91
N ALA A 108 30.72 -11.92 5.65
CA ALA A 108 29.60 -12.68 6.22
C ALA A 108 28.74 -11.82 7.19
N ARG A 109 29.41 -11.02 8.04
CA ARG A 109 28.71 -10.08 8.92
C ARG A 109 27.90 -9.06 8.13
N LYS A 110 28.50 -8.42 7.11
CA LYS A 110 27.83 -7.45 6.24
C LYS A 110 26.63 -8.05 5.48
N GLN A 111 26.73 -9.30 5.04
CA GLN A 111 25.63 -10.01 4.40
C GLN A 111 24.46 -10.23 5.36
N ASN A 112 24.74 -10.63 6.60
CA ASN A 112 23.70 -10.80 7.62
C ASN A 112 23.03 -9.47 7.97
N GLU A 113 23.80 -8.42 8.21
CA GLU A 113 23.31 -7.07 8.47
C GLU A 113 22.46 -6.56 7.30
N TYR A 114 22.88 -6.81 6.05
CA TYR A 114 22.14 -6.43 4.86
C TYR A 114 20.76 -7.10 4.80
N VAL A 115 20.70 -8.42 5.05
CA VAL A 115 19.43 -9.17 5.02
C VAL A 115 18.50 -8.71 6.14
N GLU A 116 19.03 -8.48 7.35
CA GLU A 116 18.27 -7.99 8.49
C GLU A 116 17.70 -6.60 8.22
N ASP A 117 18.53 -5.64 7.82
CA ASP A 117 18.14 -4.27 7.50
C ASP A 117 17.10 -4.23 6.37
N LEU A 118 17.31 -5.05 5.32
CA LEU A 118 16.35 -5.16 4.21
C LEU A 118 14.98 -5.66 4.67
N ASN A 119 14.94 -6.67 5.54
CA ASN A 119 13.70 -7.20 6.09
C ASN A 119 12.99 -6.17 6.98
N VAL A 120 13.71 -5.49 7.85
CA VAL A 120 13.17 -4.41 8.69
C VAL A 120 12.59 -3.31 7.81
N ARG A 121 13.35 -2.84 6.84
CA ARG A 121 12.94 -1.76 5.94
C ARG A 121 11.72 -2.15 5.11
N ARG A 122 11.68 -3.38 4.62
CA ARG A 122 10.53 -3.92 3.88
C ARG A 122 9.26 -3.92 4.71
N ASN A 123 9.34 -4.38 5.96
CA ASN A 123 8.20 -4.43 6.86
C ASN A 123 7.70 -3.01 7.21
N GLU A 124 8.60 -2.06 7.42
CA GLU A 124 8.25 -0.66 7.65
C GLU A 124 7.51 -0.05 6.45
N GLU A 125 8.04 -0.26 5.24
CA GLU A 125 7.44 0.29 4.02
C GLU A 125 6.07 -0.35 3.73
N LEU A 126 5.93 -1.68 3.91
CA LEU A 126 4.64 -2.35 3.81
C LEU A 126 3.62 -1.77 4.80
N GLY A 127 4.02 -1.56 6.05
CA GLY A 127 3.14 -0.96 7.06
C GLY A 127 2.74 0.48 6.74
N LYS A 128 3.65 1.30 6.19
CA LYS A 128 3.34 2.66 5.71
C LYS A 128 2.38 2.63 4.52
N LEU A 129 2.65 1.75 3.56
CA LEU A 129 1.84 1.60 2.36
C LEU A 129 0.42 1.15 2.70
N GLN A 130 0.25 0.15 3.57
CA GLN A 130 -1.06 -0.31 4.02
C GLN A 130 -1.87 0.82 4.66
N ARG A 131 -1.26 1.58 5.58
CA ARG A 131 -1.94 2.73 6.22
C ARG A 131 -2.35 3.80 5.20
N SER A 132 -1.46 4.12 4.27
CA SER A 132 -1.73 5.11 3.21
C SER A 132 -2.88 4.65 2.31
N LEU A 133 -2.84 3.40 1.84
CA LEU A 133 -3.90 2.84 0.98
C LEU A 133 -5.25 2.77 1.71
N LEU A 134 -5.26 2.40 2.99
CA LEU A 134 -6.49 2.40 3.79
C LEU A 134 -7.12 3.80 3.87
N GLN A 135 -6.32 4.84 4.08
CA GLN A 135 -6.79 6.23 4.09
C GLN A 135 -7.37 6.64 2.73
N GLU A 136 -6.72 6.23 1.64
CA GLU A 136 -7.20 6.51 0.28
C GLU A 136 -8.52 5.78 -0.02
N VAL A 137 -8.64 4.51 0.35
CA VAL A 137 -9.88 3.73 0.22
C VAL A 137 -11.01 4.39 1.02
N GLN A 138 -10.75 4.80 2.27
CA GLN A 138 -11.73 5.51 3.09
C GLN A 138 -12.17 6.83 2.47
N THR A 139 -11.22 7.60 1.91
CA THR A 139 -11.52 8.87 1.25
C THR A 139 -12.35 8.63 -0.01
N PHE A 140 -11.99 7.64 -0.82
CA PHE A 140 -12.74 7.24 -2.00
C PHE A 140 -14.17 6.80 -1.65
N ALA A 141 -14.30 5.97 -0.60
CA ALA A 141 -15.60 5.47 -0.12
C ALA A 141 -16.53 6.61 0.32
N ARG A 142 -16.02 7.55 1.13
CA ARG A 142 -16.79 8.72 1.58
C ARG A 142 -17.24 9.57 0.40
N ASN A 143 -16.36 9.86 -0.53
CA ASN A 143 -16.67 10.70 -1.70
C ASN A 143 -17.64 9.99 -2.65
N GLY A 144 -17.61 8.66 -2.70
CA GLY A 144 -18.50 7.83 -3.50
C GLY A 144 -19.84 7.53 -2.83
N GLY A 145 -20.07 7.96 -1.58
CA GLY A 145 -21.29 7.68 -0.82
C GLY A 145 -21.49 6.19 -0.55
N TYR A 146 -20.42 5.45 -0.28
CA TYR A 146 -20.49 4.05 0.16
C TYR A 146 -20.74 3.98 1.66
N ASP A 147 -21.70 3.14 2.06
CA ASP A 147 -22.04 2.90 3.46
C ASP A 147 -21.10 1.85 4.07
N LEU A 148 -20.64 0.90 3.26
CA LEU A 148 -19.72 -0.16 3.68
C LEU A 148 -18.76 -0.51 2.56
N VAL A 149 -17.45 -0.60 2.91
CA VAL A 149 -16.42 -1.18 2.04
C VAL A 149 -15.71 -2.30 2.79
N VAL A 150 -15.71 -3.50 2.21
CA VAL A 150 -15.07 -4.70 2.76
C VAL A 150 -13.76 -4.94 2.02
N GLY A 151 -12.68 -5.17 2.77
CA GLY A 151 -11.35 -5.44 2.20
C GLY A 151 -11.01 -6.92 2.21
N ASP A 152 -10.62 -7.41 3.39
CA ASP A 152 -10.10 -8.78 3.55
C ASP A 152 -11.21 -9.78 3.92
N GLY A 153 -10.95 -11.08 3.68
CA GLY A 153 -11.84 -12.17 4.09
C GLY A 153 -13.04 -12.42 3.17
N VAL A 154 -13.11 -11.77 2.02
CA VAL A 154 -14.16 -11.98 1.02
C VAL A 154 -13.82 -13.20 0.17
N LEU A 155 -14.66 -14.23 0.22
CA LEU A 155 -14.48 -15.47 -0.56
C LEU A 155 -15.01 -15.33 -2.00
N PHE A 156 -16.05 -14.52 -2.18
CA PHE A 156 -16.68 -14.27 -3.48
C PHE A 156 -17.27 -12.88 -3.52
N VAL A 157 -17.08 -12.18 -4.62
CA VAL A 157 -17.71 -10.89 -4.92
C VAL A 157 -18.14 -10.83 -6.36
N ASN A 158 -19.29 -10.24 -6.61
CA ASN A 158 -19.71 -9.91 -7.97
C ASN A 158 -18.91 -8.70 -8.47
N GLU A 159 -18.50 -8.71 -9.74
CA GLU A 159 -17.72 -7.62 -10.36
C GLU A 159 -18.34 -6.24 -10.18
N SER A 160 -19.68 -6.17 -10.13
CA SER A 160 -20.40 -4.91 -9.91
C SER A 160 -20.15 -4.28 -8.53
N LEU A 161 -19.69 -5.05 -7.55
CA LEU A 161 -19.34 -4.59 -6.20
C LEU A 161 -17.84 -4.38 -6.01
N ASP A 162 -16.98 -4.86 -6.92
CA ASP A 162 -15.55 -4.66 -6.86
C ASP A 162 -15.18 -3.25 -7.35
N ILE A 163 -14.77 -2.41 -6.41
CA ILE A 163 -14.30 -1.05 -6.70
C ILE A 163 -12.78 -0.93 -6.77
N THR A 164 -12.05 -2.04 -6.72
CA THR A 164 -10.56 -2.03 -6.79
C THR A 164 -10.03 -1.28 -8.02
N PRO A 165 -10.55 -1.51 -9.25
CA PRO A 165 -10.08 -0.78 -10.43
C PRO A 165 -10.31 0.73 -10.34
N GLN A 166 -11.45 1.15 -9.78
CA GLN A 166 -11.80 2.56 -9.62
C GLN A 166 -10.90 3.23 -8.58
N VAL A 167 -10.61 2.56 -7.46
CA VAL A 167 -9.67 3.04 -6.45
C VAL A 167 -8.26 3.17 -7.05
N LEU A 168 -7.77 2.15 -7.79
CA LEU A 168 -6.48 2.21 -8.48
C LEU A 168 -6.40 3.38 -9.47
N SER A 169 -7.45 3.60 -10.23
CA SER A 169 -7.53 4.74 -11.17
C SER A 169 -7.45 6.09 -10.44
N ALA A 170 -8.16 6.24 -9.32
CA ALA A 170 -8.12 7.43 -8.49
C ALA A 170 -6.73 7.66 -7.88
N LEU A 171 -6.08 6.60 -7.38
CA LEU A 171 -4.70 6.65 -6.87
C LEU A 171 -3.71 7.10 -7.95
N GLN A 172 -3.84 6.57 -9.17
CA GLN A 172 -3.00 6.96 -10.30
C GLN A 172 -3.20 8.43 -10.70
N ALA A 173 -4.44 8.90 -10.72
CA ALA A 173 -4.76 10.28 -11.03
C ALA A 173 -4.15 11.24 -9.99
N ARG A 174 -4.31 10.95 -8.69
CA ARG A 174 -3.71 11.74 -7.60
C ARG A 174 -2.19 11.72 -7.64
N TYR A 175 -1.59 10.59 -7.91
CA TYR A 175 -0.14 10.46 -8.02
C TYR A 175 0.41 11.33 -9.16
N LYS A 176 -0.24 11.33 -10.33
CA LYS A 176 0.13 12.17 -11.47
C LYS A 176 -0.04 13.68 -11.21
N SER A 177 -1.04 14.07 -10.41
CA SER A 177 -1.30 15.47 -10.05
C SER A 177 -0.38 16.04 -8.94
N GLY A 178 0.67 15.33 -8.56
CA GLY A 178 1.62 15.77 -7.52
C GLY A 178 1.13 15.58 -6.08
N GLY A 179 -0.01 14.91 -5.89
CA GLY A 179 -0.52 14.50 -4.58
C GLY A 179 0.21 13.31 -3.96
N ALA A 180 1.42 12.99 -4.45
CA ALA A 180 2.27 12.00 -3.84
C ALA A 180 2.53 12.41 -2.38
N VAL A 181 2.10 11.57 -1.45
CA VAL A 181 2.56 11.67 -0.07
C VAL A 181 4.07 11.58 -0.12
N LYS A 182 4.74 12.72 0.08
CA LYS A 182 6.21 12.77 0.16
C LYS A 182 6.63 11.70 1.16
N PRO A 183 7.53 10.78 0.80
CA PRO A 183 8.04 9.81 1.76
C PRO A 183 8.50 10.59 2.99
N ALA A 184 7.97 10.25 4.15
CA ALA A 184 8.44 10.85 5.40
C ALA A 184 9.95 10.62 5.44
N SER A 185 10.71 11.72 5.54
CA SER A 185 12.16 11.67 5.71
C SER A 185 12.52 10.64 6.77
N PRO A 186 13.58 9.84 6.57
CA PRO A 186 13.99 8.85 7.56
C PRO A 186 14.09 9.52 8.94
N PRO A 187 13.67 8.85 10.02
CA PRO A 187 13.87 9.38 11.36
C PRO A 187 15.35 9.67 11.54
N ALA A 188 15.66 10.89 11.94
CA ALA A 188 17.03 11.30 12.24
C ALA A 188 17.65 10.27 13.19
N LYS A 189 18.84 9.74 12.79
CA LYS A 189 19.63 8.83 13.59
C LYS A 189 19.70 9.36 15.04
N PRO A 190 19.39 8.55 16.05
CA PRO A 190 19.50 9.00 17.43
C PRO A 190 20.87 9.61 17.67
N ALA A 191 20.90 10.84 18.17
CA ALA A 191 22.15 11.50 18.54
C ALA A 191 22.87 10.62 19.56
N ALA A 192 24.16 10.37 19.33
CA ALA A 192 24.99 9.66 20.26
C ALA A 192 24.93 10.34 21.63
N PRO A 193 24.91 9.59 22.76
CA PRO A 193 24.89 10.17 24.08
C PRO A 193 26.19 10.98 24.30
N PRO A 194 26.10 12.14 25.00
CA PRO A 194 27.27 12.95 25.26
C PRO A 194 28.32 12.17 26.06
N ALA A 195 29.59 12.24 25.60
CA ALA A 195 30.72 11.67 26.32
C ALA A 195 30.76 12.29 27.73
N LYS A 196 30.75 11.43 28.75
CA LYS A 196 31.02 11.86 30.13
C LYS A 196 32.47 12.33 30.21
N GLN A 197 32.66 13.59 30.57
CA GLN A 197 33.92 14.12 31.07
C GLN A 197 34.17 13.62 32.48
#